data_c64fdca6831c0dd7a461f5162aea8cb3
#
_entry.id   c64fdca6831c0dd7a461f5162aea8cb3
#
_cell.length_a   1.000
_cell.length_b   1.000
_cell.length_c   1.000
_cell.angle_alpha   90.00
_cell.angle_beta   90.00
_cell.angle_gamma   90.00
#
_symmetry.space_group_name_H-M   'P 1'
#
loop_
_entity.id
_entity.type
_entity.pdbx_description
1 polymer ?
#
loop_
_entity_poly.entity_id
_entity_poly.type
_entity_poly.pdbx_seq_one_letter_code
_entity_poly.pdbx_strand_id
1 'polypeptide(L)'
;MLQMLRRSVALVFVLSLVGAACSTSDSGGNDDGNNDASGGTSGDPIVLGFPADLTTDWAYYDSPMDEGAQFAVDQINDAGGVLGRPLELKTVDMRNDVAEAAKVTQQLIDDGAVYLMGTVGDGILAEGAVACGAGIPISTGLGTAPSLVGDMGECAYQLVMSDNIQAAVLAEYGIARGYGNAYVLGSNEIPYTKDLPVFFADAFENGGGTVVGTDQYKLGAGDYSAVVTKIANVDPVPDVIFTPMYIPDSVVFLRQLRQAGLTMPVLSTDGNGDAALLDAGLKAIDGLTFSNSVCTAEGDPEVQAFYDDYNAANGSDPSSYVAVIGYDEVNLVAAAIEAAGSADPAAIIEQLAKTDYTAISGQVEMDPATRRANKPAALVQMDGAEFTCLEQPNFPEYVPAI
;
A
#
# COMPACT_ATOMS: atom_id res chain seq x y z
N MET A 1 45.19 0.62 9.78
CA MET A 1 45.81 1.82 9.22
C MET A 1 45.26 1.98 7.84
N LEU A 2 44.18 2.75 7.69
CA LEU A 2 43.89 3.76 6.70
C LEU A 2 42.48 4.30 6.93
N GLN A 3 42.40 5.59 6.88
CA GLN A 3 41.43 6.51 7.43
C GLN A 3 40.06 6.55 6.70
N MET A 4 39.04 6.75 7.52
CA MET A 4 37.71 7.26 7.18
C MET A 4 37.82 8.63 6.49
N LEU A 5 37.01 8.85 5.46
CA LEU A 5 36.65 10.19 5.01
C LEU A 5 35.13 10.37 5.15
N ARG A 6 34.75 11.06 6.22
CA ARG A 6 33.40 11.62 6.38
C ARG A 6 33.29 12.83 5.46
N ARG A 7 32.28 12.88 4.60
CA ARG A 7 31.86 14.08 3.88
C ARG A 7 30.62 14.65 4.56
N SER A 8 30.83 15.70 5.35
CA SER A 8 29.75 16.56 5.85
C SER A 8 29.32 17.51 4.73
N VAL A 9 28.05 17.50 4.36
CA VAL A 9 27.47 18.54 3.51
C VAL A 9 26.89 19.61 4.42
N ALA A 10 27.48 20.80 4.37
CA ALA A 10 27.02 21.98 5.09
C ALA A 10 25.99 22.72 4.25
N LEU A 11 24.79 22.85 4.75
CA LEU A 11 23.72 23.68 4.20
C LEU A 11 24.06 25.15 4.49
N VAL A 12 24.25 25.96 3.46
CA VAL A 12 24.47 27.40 3.59
C VAL A 12 23.12 28.12 3.44
N PHE A 13 22.64 28.68 4.55
CA PHE A 13 21.54 29.63 4.53
C PHE A 13 22.06 31.01 4.09
N VAL A 14 21.51 31.52 3.00
CA VAL A 14 21.73 32.93 2.56
C VAL A 14 20.60 33.78 3.12
N LEU A 15 20.91 34.58 4.12
CA LEU A 15 20.04 35.62 4.67
C LEU A 15 20.19 36.89 3.82
N SER A 16 19.16 37.28 3.10
CA SER A 16 19.09 38.58 2.44
C SER A 16 18.28 39.56 3.30
N LEU A 17 18.97 40.49 3.94
CA LEU A 17 18.41 41.69 4.54
C LEU A 17 18.04 42.71 3.46
N VAL A 18 16.81 43.17 3.40
CA VAL A 18 16.41 44.41 2.74
C VAL A 18 15.87 45.39 3.77
N GLY A 19 16.46 46.57 3.76
CA GLY A 19 16.33 47.57 4.78
C GLY A 19 15.01 48.38 4.73
N ALA A 20 14.76 48.99 5.86
CA ALA A 20 13.66 49.84 6.22
C ALA A 20 13.60 51.19 5.51
N ALA A 21 12.41 51.68 5.23
CA ALA A 21 12.11 53.09 5.13
C ALA A 21 10.94 53.44 6.02
N CYS A 22 11.18 54.30 6.99
CA CYS A 22 10.20 54.87 7.90
C CYS A 22 9.30 55.90 7.22
N SER A 23 8.04 55.91 7.50
CA SER A 23 7.23 57.15 7.56
C SER A 23 6.25 57.10 8.74
N THR A 24 6.37 58.10 9.59
CA THR A 24 5.59 58.32 10.80
C THR A 24 4.19 58.89 10.49
N SER A 25 3.17 58.35 11.17
CA SER A 25 2.07 59.19 11.68
C SER A 25 1.34 58.48 12.83
N ASP A 26 1.16 59.26 13.86
CA ASP A 26 0.72 59.00 15.21
C ASP A 26 -0.79 58.67 15.31
N SER A 27 -1.14 57.69 16.16
CA SER A 27 -2.22 57.84 17.19
C SER A 27 -2.50 56.50 17.88
N GLY A 28 -2.55 56.58 19.20
CA GLY A 28 -2.45 55.52 20.18
C GLY A 28 -3.57 54.48 20.22
N GLY A 29 -3.19 53.37 20.76
CA GLY A 29 -4.05 52.25 21.22
C GLY A 29 -3.15 51.16 21.74
N ASN A 30 -3.10 50.98 23.07
CA ASN A 30 -2.49 49.83 23.71
C ASN A 30 -3.27 48.58 23.33
N ASP A 31 -2.58 47.63 22.74
CA ASP A 31 -2.94 46.21 22.82
C ASP A 31 -1.66 45.40 22.94
N ASP A 32 -1.48 44.79 24.10
CA ASP A 32 -0.47 43.80 24.35
C ASP A 32 -0.82 42.50 23.56
N GLY A 33 -0.42 42.44 22.33
CA GLY A 33 -0.50 41.23 21.50
C GLY A 33 0.77 40.42 21.60
N ASN A 34 0.69 39.36 22.38
CA ASN A 34 1.69 38.28 22.38
C ASN A 34 1.66 37.64 20.99
N ASN A 35 2.64 37.95 20.15
CA ASN A 35 2.86 37.30 18.85
C ASN A 35 3.61 35.99 19.10
N ASP A 36 2.91 34.97 19.53
CA ASP A 36 3.32 33.59 19.24
C ASP A 36 3.13 33.37 17.75
N ALA A 37 4.22 33.36 17.01
CA ALA A 37 4.25 32.92 15.62
C ALA A 37 4.15 31.37 15.59
N SER A 38 3.00 30.84 15.96
CA SER A 38 2.60 29.51 15.52
C SER A 38 2.23 29.64 14.05
N GLY A 39 2.90 28.93 13.16
CA GLY A 39 2.56 28.85 11.74
C GLY A 39 1.21 28.15 11.59
N GLY A 40 0.13 28.89 11.85
CA GLY A 40 -1.22 28.39 11.67
C GLY A 40 -1.60 28.36 10.19
N THR A 41 -2.17 27.27 9.74
CA THR A 41 -2.84 27.14 8.43
C THR A 41 -3.97 28.19 8.33
N SER A 42 -4.18 28.74 7.14
CA SER A 42 -5.24 29.74 6.90
C SER A 42 -6.01 29.39 5.62
N GLY A 43 -7.34 29.53 5.66
CA GLY A 43 -8.22 29.24 4.52
C GLY A 43 -9.08 27.99 4.73
N ASP A 44 -9.93 27.70 3.75
CA ASP A 44 -10.74 26.49 3.76
C ASP A 44 -9.85 25.25 3.57
N PRO A 45 -10.16 24.11 4.25
CA PRO A 45 -9.35 22.90 4.12
C PRO A 45 -9.29 22.35 2.68
N ILE A 46 -8.23 21.65 2.37
CA ILE A 46 -8.15 20.79 1.18
C ILE A 46 -8.67 19.42 1.62
N VAL A 47 -9.78 18.99 1.04
CA VAL A 47 -10.45 17.74 1.45
C VAL A 47 -9.95 16.58 0.63
N LEU A 48 -9.48 15.53 1.29
CA LEU A 48 -9.27 14.18 0.76
C LEU A 48 -10.44 13.30 1.20
N GLY A 49 -10.90 12.40 0.37
CA GLY A 49 -11.99 11.49 0.70
C GLY A 49 -11.54 10.04 0.71
N PHE A 50 -12.10 9.24 1.63
CA PHE A 50 -11.86 7.80 1.68
C PHE A 50 -13.19 7.05 1.88
N PRO A 51 -13.79 6.49 0.82
CA PRO A 51 -14.91 5.56 0.94
C PRO A 51 -14.36 4.19 1.36
N ALA A 52 -14.29 3.92 2.67
CA ALA A 52 -13.62 2.76 3.25
C ALA A 52 -14.61 1.69 3.71
N ASP A 53 -14.17 0.44 3.78
CA ASP A 53 -14.83 -0.58 4.59
C ASP A 53 -14.21 -0.61 6.00
N LEU A 54 -14.94 -0.10 6.99
CA LEU A 54 -14.45 -0.02 8.37
C LEU A 54 -15.07 -1.07 9.29
N THR A 55 -16.07 -1.82 8.83
CA THR A 55 -16.88 -2.66 9.71
C THR A 55 -17.15 -4.07 9.21
N THR A 56 -16.69 -4.43 8.00
CA THR A 56 -16.89 -5.77 7.43
C THR A 56 -15.56 -6.47 7.06
N ASP A 57 -15.57 -7.33 6.04
CA ASP A 57 -14.46 -8.24 5.76
C ASP A 57 -13.15 -7.53 5.31
N TRP A 58 -13.25 -6.33 4.72
CA TRP A 58 -12.09 -5.57 4.25
C TRP A 58 -11.56 -4.57 5.29
N ALA A 59 -12.21 -4.45 6.44
CA ALA A 59 -11.77 -3.59 7.54
C ALA A 59 -10.35 -3.92 8.04
N TYR A 60 -9.85 -5.14 7.82
CA TYR A 60 -8.46 -5.53 8.07
C TYR A 60 -7.43 -4.69 7.31
N TYR A 61 -7.84 -4.12 6.18
CA TYR A 61 -6.97 -3.36 5.31
C TYR A 61 -7.31 -1.87 5.31
N ASP A 62 -8.60 -1.52 5.16
CA ASP A 62 -9.00 -0.12 5.06
C ASP A 62 -8.87 0.65 6.38
N SER A 63 -9.12 -0.01 7.55
CA SER A 63 -8.97 0.67 8.84
C SER A 63 -7.52 1.07 9.14
N PRO A 64 -6.50 0.18 9.00
CA PRO A 64 -5.12 0.61 9.16
C PRO A 64 -4.68 1.65 8.13
N MET A 65 -5.20 1.58 6.89
CA MET A 65 -4.91 2.58 5.88
C MET A 65 -5.42 3.96 6.30
N ASP A 66 -6.63 4.04 6.87
CA ASP A 66 -7.19 5.27 7.45
C ASP A 66 -6.36 5.79 8.63
N GLU A 67 -5.90 4.90 9.53
CA GLU A 67 -5.03 5.26 10.66
C GLU A 67 -3.76 5.98 10.19
N GLY A 68 -3.06 5.41 9.20
CA GLY A 68 -1.84 6.02 8.66
C GLY A 68 -2.09 7.29 7.87
N ALA A 69 -3.17 7.33 7.10
CA ALA A 69 -3.58 8.51 6.34
C ALA A 69 -3.93 9.69 7.27
N GLN A 70 -4.68 9.44 8.34
CA GLN A 70 -5.01 10.47 9.33
C GLN A 70 -3.74 10.97 10.04
N PHE A 71 -2.81 10.08 10.39
CA PHE A 71 -1.53 10.47 10.99
C PHE A 71 -0.70 11.37 10.07
N ALA A 72 -0.67 11.08 8.76
CA ALA A 72 -0.03 11.96 7.78
C ALA A 72 -0.69 13.34 7.71
N VAL A 73 -2.02 13.39 7.70
CA VAL A 73 -2.78 14.65 7.71
C VAL A 73 -2.43 15.49 8.93
N ASP A 74 -2.36 14.88 10.11
CA ASP A 74 -2.04 15.58 11.35
C ASP A 74 -0.61 16.16 11.30
N GLN A 75 0.38 15.38 10.86
CA GLN A 75 1.77 15.85 10.72
C GLN A 75 1.91 16.98 9.67
N ILE A 76 1.24 16.86 8.54
CA ILE A 76 1.25 17.88 7.49
C ILE A 76 0.63 19.18 8.02
N ASN A 77 -0.47 19.08 8.76
CA ASN A 77 -1.14 20.25 9.34
C ASN A 77 -0.28 20.93 10.41
N ASP A 78 0.40 20.15 11.25
CA ASP A 78 1.35 20.67 12.25
C ASP A 78 2.55 21.37 11.59
N ALA A 79 2.92 20.93 10.40
CA ALA A 79 3.98 21.56 9.60
C ALA A 79 3.53 22.81 8.82
N GLY A 80 2.23 23.17 8.84
CA GLY A 80 1.68 24.37 8.18
C GLY A 80 0.74 24.08 7.01
N GLY A 81 0.33 22.82 6.84
CA GLY A 81 -0.62 22.37 5.81
C GLY A 81 -0.02 22.34 4.40
N VAL A 82 -0.88 22.20 3.40
CA VAL A 82 -0.54 22.19 1.97
C VAL A 82 -0.95 23.53 1.35
N LEU A 83 -0.04 24.19 0.65
CA LEU A 83 -0.26 25.56 0.13
C LEU A 83 -0.72 26.56 1.22
N GLY A 84 -0.30 26.34 2.48
CA GLY A 84 -0.72 27.14 3.64
C GLY A 84 -2.15 26.89 4.10
N ARG A 85 -2.83 25.88 3.60
CA ARG A 85 -4.19 25.44 3.96
C ARG A 85 -4.14 24.12 4.71
N PRO A 86 -5.04 23.87 5.67
CA PRO A 86 -5.10 22.55 6.31
C PRO A 86 -5.58 21.48 5.34
N LEU A 87 -5.07 20.24 5.51
CA LEU A 87 -5.68 19.05 4.93
C LEU A 87 -6.81 18.57 5.85
N GLU A 88 -7.84 17.97 5.26
CA GLU A 88 -8.92 17.26 5.97
C GLU A 88 -9.12 15.92 5.28
N LEU A 89 -8.99 14.82 6.01
CA LEU A 89 -9.38 13.48 5.54
C LEU A 89 -10.81 13.21 6.00
N LYS A 90 -11.70 12.93 5.05
CA LYS A 90 -13.07 12.49 5.31
C LYS A 90 -13.20 11.02 4.96
N THR A 91 -13.31 10.19 5.99
CA THR A 91 -13.51 8.74 5.82
C THR A 91 -14.96 8.38 6.12
N VAL A 92 -15.59 7.61 5.23
CA VAL A 92 -16.98 7.19 5.37
C VAL A 92 -17.09 5.68 5.11
N ASP A 93 -17.68 4.97 6.08
CA ASP A 93 -17.87 3.51 6.02
C ASP A 93 -18.93 3.12 4.97
N MET A 94 -18.49 2.45 3.90
CA MET A 94 -19.38 1.91 2.86
C MET A 94 -19.84 0.47 3.13
N ARG A 95 -19.32 -0.19 4.16
CA ARG A 95 -19.70 -1.54 4.62
C ARG A 95 -19.62 -2.61 3.53
N ASN A 96 -18.63 -2.53 2.67
CA ASN A 96 -18.40 -3.41 1.51
C ASN A 96 -19.65 -3.59 0.61
N ASP A 97 -20.52 -2.59 0.57
CA ASP A 97 -21.70 -2.57 -0.32
C ASP A 97 -21.43 -1.72 -1.56
N VAL A 98 -21.48 -2.34 -2.74
CA VAL A 98 -21.14 -1.68 -4.02
C VAL A 98 -22.04 -0.47 -4.31
N ALA A 99 -23.33 -0.54 -3.93
CA ALA A 99 -24.26 0.57 -4.15
C ALA A 99 -24.01 1.71 -3.15
N GLU A 100 -23.65 1.37 -1.91
CA GLU A 100 -23.26 2.36 -0.91
C GLU A 100 -21.92 2.99 -1.25
N ALA A 101 -20.95 2.22 -1.79
CA ALA A 101 -19.67 2.75 -2.27
C ALA A 101 -19.86 3.89 -3.28
N ALA A 102 -20.66 3.69 -4.31
CA ALA A 102 -20.97 4.75 -5.28
C ALA A 102 -21.61 6.00 -4.64
N LYS A 103 -22.52 5.79 -3.69
CA LYS A 103 -23.22 6.88 -2.99
C LYS A 103 -22.29 7.66 -2.04
N VAL A 104 -21.45 6.94 -1.28
CA VAL A 104 -20.46 7.54 -0.37
C VAL A 104 -19.42 8.31 -1.17
N THR A 105 -18.94 7.77 -2.29
CA THR A 105 -18.01 8.46 -3.19
C THR A 105 -18.61 9.78 -3.70
N GLN A 106 -19.86 9.75 -4.16
CA GLN A 106 -20.55 10.97 -4.59
C GLN A 106 -20.70 11.97 -3.44
N GLN A 107 -21.03 11.51 -2.23
CA GLN A 107 -21.13 12.36 -1.06
C GLN A 107 -19.78 13.05 -0.75
N LEU A 108 -18.68 12.31 -0.76
CA LEU A 108 -17.35 12.86 -0.51
C LEU A 108 -16.98 13.94 -1.55
N ILE A 109 -17.34 13.72 -2.83
CA ILE A 109 -17.16 14.71 -3.89
C ILE A 109 -18.02 15.96 -3.63
N ASP A 110 -19.29 15.79 -3.26
CA ASP A 110 -20.20 16.90 -2.93
C ASP A 110 -19.70 17.67 -1.68
N ASP A 111 -19.02 17.00 -0.76
CA ASP A 111 -18.36 17.57 0.41
C ASP A 111 -17.00 18.23 0.10
N GLY A 112 -16.61 18.28 -1.16
CA GLY A 112 -15.46 19.02 -1.67
C GLY A 112 -14.16 18.24 -1.78
N ALA A 113 -14.20 16.91 -1.78
CA ALA A 113 -13.01 16.10 -1.98
C ALA A 113 -12.36 16.38 -3.35
N VAL A 114 -11.06 16.68 -3.34
CA VAL A 114 -10.24 16.94 -4.54
C VAL A 114 -9.43 15.72 -4.98
N TYR A 115 -9.36 14.73 -4.12
CA TYR A 115 -8.72 13.43 -4.32
C TYR A 115 -9.45 12.37 -3.49
N LEU A 116 -9.48 11.14 -3.98
CA LEU A 116 -10.07 10.01 -3.29
C LEU A 116 -9.03 8.88 -3.12
N MET A 117 -8.93 8.36 -1.91
CA MET A 117 -8.27 7.09 -1.63
C MET A 117 -9.27 5.99 -1.95
N GLY A 118 -8.89 4.99 -2.75
CA GLY A 118 -9.79 3.88 -3.07
C GLY A 118 -9.77 2.82 -1.96
N THR A 119 -10.89 2.12 -1.79
CA THR A 119 -10.95 0.92 -0.94
C THR A 119 -10.21 -0.25 -1.60
N VAL A 120 -9.90 -1.30 -0.81
CA VAL A 120 -9.51 -2.61 -1.35
C VAL A 120 -10.72 -3.51 -1.59
N GLY A 121 -11.91 -3.09 -1.15
CA GLY A 121 -13.14 -3.88 -1.16
C GLY A 121 -13.85 -3.95 -2.52
N ASP A 122 -15.00 -4.63 -2.52
CA ASP A 122 -15.82 -4.88 -3.72
C ASP A 122 -16.36 -3.59 -4.37
N GLY A 123 -16.36 -2.47 -3.64
CA GLY A 123 -16.81 -1.15 -4.08
C GLY A 123 -15.91 -0.43 -5.06
N ILE A 124 -14.63 -0.81 -5.19
CA ILE A 124 -13.57 -0.06 -5.88
C ILE A 124 -13.92 0.36 -7.30
N LEU A 125 -14.57 -0.50 -8.09
CA LEU A 125 -14.96 -0.17 -9.46
C LEU A 125 -16.10 0.85 -9.52
N ALA A 126 -17.02 0.80 -8.56
CA ALA A 126 -18.11 1.77 -8.44
C ALA A 126 -17.57 3.15 -8.00
N GLU A 127 -16.62 3.18 -7.09
CA GLU A 127 -15.90 4.39 -6.67
C GLU A 127 -15.17 5.01 -7.86
N GLY A 128 -14.39 4.22 -8.60
CA GLY A 128 -13.68 4.67 -9.80
C GLY A 128 -14.62 5.28 -10.84
N ALA A 129 -15.75 4.62 -11.11
CA ALA A 129 -16.73 5.11 -12.08
C ALA A 129 -17.33 6.48 -11.65
N VAL A 130 -17.63 6.67 -10.38
CA VAL A 130 -18.16 7.95 -9.85
C VAL A 130 -17.09 9.02 -9.85
N ALA A 131 -15.89 8.72 -9.31
CA ALA A 131 -14.77 9.66 -9.24
C ALA A 131 -14.34 10.15 -10.63
N CYS A 132 -14.10 9.22 -11.57
CA CYS A 132 -13.68 9.57 -12.92
C CYS A 132 -14.80 10.28 -13.69
N GLY A 133 -16.08 9.92 -13.46
CA GLY A 133 -17.22 10.65 -14.01
C GLY A 133 -17.28 12.12 -13.56
N ALA A 134 -16.80 12.42 -12.38
CA ALA A 134 -16.70 13.77 -11.82
C ALA A 134 -15.34 14.46 -12.12
N GLY A 135 -14.35 13.76 -12.68
CA GLY A 135 -13.02 14.28 -12.94
C GLY A 135 -12.14 14.40 -11.67
N ILE A 136 -12.46 13.64 -10.63
CA ILE A 136 -11.70 13.58 -9.37
C ILE A 136 -10.70 12.42 -9.45
N PRO A 137 -9.39 12.64 -9.21
CA PRO A 137 -8.42 11.55 -9.17
C PRO A 137 -8.69 10.61 -7.99
N ILE A 138 -8.48 9.31 -8.24
CA ILE A 138 -8.67 8.25 -7.24
C ILE A 138 -7.53 7.23 -7.34
N SER A 139 -7.06 6.72 -6.20
CA SER A 139 -6.14 5.58 -6.16
C SER A 139 -6.87 4.25 -6.23
N THR A 140 -6.12 3.17 -6.46
CA THR A 140 -6.62 1.80 -6.26
C THR A 140 -6.55 1.35 -4.80
N GLY A 141 -6.21 2.26 -3.87
CA GLY A 141 -5.92 1.91 -2.48
C GLY A 141 -4.84 0.82 -2.41
N LEU A 142 -5.14 -0.28 -1.74
CA LEU A 142 -4.27 -1.47 -1.71
C LEU A 142 -4.49 -2.42 -2.89
N GLY A 143 -5.39 -2.09 -3.83
CA GLY A 143 -5.66 -2.94 -4.99
C GLY A 143 -4.46 -3.05 -5.93
N THR A 144 -3.86 -4.24 -5.99
CA THR A 144 -2.62 -4.53 -6.72
C THR A 144 -2.84 -5.12 -8.11
N ALA A 145 -4.06 -5.54 -8.44
CA ALA A 145 -4.37 -6.09 -9.76
C ALA A 145 -4.20 -5.03 -10.87
N PRO A 146 -3.35 -5.30 -11.88
CA PRO A 146 -3.01 -4.30 -12.91
C PRO A 146 -4.20 -3.82 -13.75
N SER A 147 -5.27 -4.61 -13.84
CA SER A 147 -6.48 -4.26 -14.60
C SER A 147 -7.30 -3.14 -13.93
N LEU A 148 -7.20 -2.99 -12.59
CA LEU A 148 -8.04 -2.06 -11.81
C LEU A 148 -8.01 -0.64 -12.35
N VAL A 149 -6.82 -0.12 -12.66
CA VAL A 149 -6.67 1.25 -13.18
C VAL A 149 -7.50 1.49 -14.44
N GLY A 150 -7.49 0.51 -15.36
CA GLY A 150 -8.29 0.58 -16.59
C GLY A 150 -9.80 0.44 -16.32
N ASP A 151 -10.17 -0.47 -15.43
CA ASP A 151 -11.56 -0.78 -15.11
C ASP A 151 -12.23 0.34 -14.29
N MET A 152 -11.47 1.04 -13.43
CA MET A 152 -11.95 2.21 -12.68
C MET A 152 -12.13 3.45 -13.54
N GLY A 153 -11.26 3.68 -14.54
CA GLY A 153 -11.34 4.81 -15.46
C GLY A 153 -10.04 5.61 -15.61
N GLU A 154 -10.08 6.67 -16.42
CA GLU A 154 -8.87 7.42 -16.80
C GLU A 154 -8.31 8.33 -15.69
N CYS A 155 -9.04 8.56 -14.62
CA CYS A 155 -8.60 9.32 -13.44
C CYS A 155 -7.98 8.45 -12.35
N ALA A 156 -7.98 7.12 -12.51
CA ALA A 156 -7.48 6.19 -11.52
C ALA A 156 -5.97 5.98 -11.64
N TYR A 157 -5.32 5.79 -10.47
CA TYR A 157 -3.89 5.55 -10.32
C TYR A 157 -3.64 4.38 -9.37
N GLN A 158 -2.67 3.53 -9.69
CA GLN A 158 -2.17 2.52 -8.78
C GLN A 158 -0.84 3.00 -8.18
N LEU A 159 -0.83 3.25 -6.87
CA LEU A 159 0.33 3.76 -6.13
C LEU A 159 1.11 2.64 -5.43
N VAL A 160 0.52 1.47 -5.31
CA VAL A 160 1.12 0.25 -4.76
C VAL A 160 1.78 -0.60 -5.84
N MET A 161 2.59 -1.58 -5.47
CA MET A 161 3.17 -2.55 -6.39
C MET A 161 2.09 -3.33 -7.13
N SER A 162 2.33 -3.71 -8.38
CA SER A 162 1.37 -4.52 -9.15
C SER A 162 1.61 -6.02 -9.00
N ASP A 163 0.57 -6.82 -9.25
CA ASP A 163 0.57 -8.28 -9.08
C ASP A 163 1.66 -8.99 -9.89
N ASN A 164 1.96 -8.52 -11.10
CA ASN A 164 3.02 -9.12 -11.91
C ASN A 164 4.42 -8.89 -11.31
N ILE A 165 4.64 -7.78 -10.59
CA ILE A 165 5.89 -7.52 -9.85
C ILE A 165 5.98 -8.42 -8.62
N GLN A 166 4.90 -8.52 -7.81
CA GLN A 166 4.85 -9.41 -6.66
C GLN A 166 5.15 -10.86 -7.04
N ALA A 167 4.47 -11.36 -8.06
CA ALA A 167 4.62 -12.72 -8.56
C ALA A 167 6.04 -12.99 -9.04
N ALA A 168 6.65 -12.05 -9.76
CA ALA A 168 8.01 -12.17 -10.28
C ALA A 168 9.06 -12.23 -9.15
N VAL A 169 8.97 -11.33 -8.15
CA VAL A 169 9.88 -11.35 -6.99
C VAL A 169 9.80 -12.68 -6.24
N LEU A 170 8.60 -13.23 -6.05
CA LEU A 170 8.40 -14.52 -5.39
C LEU A 170 8.94 -15.69 -6.24
N ALA A 171 8.79 -15.62 -7.57
CA ALA A 171 9.33 -16.62 -8.49
C ALA A 171 10.86 -16.62 -8.48
N GLU A 172 11.50 -15.44 -8.58
CA GLU A 172 12.97 -15.31 -8.49
C GLU A 172 13.50 -15.84 -7.15
N TYR A 173 12.83 -15.48 -6.05
CA TYR A 173 13.17 -16.01 -4.74
C TYR A 173 13.10 -17.54 -4.70
N GLY A 174 12.02 -18.13 -5.23
CA GLY A 174 11.87 -19.58 -5.30
C GLY A 174 12.98 -20.26 -6.10
N ILE A 175 13.31 -19.73 -7.27
CA ILE A 175 14.41 -20.22 -8.12
C ILE A 175 15.77 -20.09 -7.40
N ALA A 176 16.03 -18.95 -6.77
CA ALA A 176 17.27 -18.72 -6.02
C ALA A 176 17.44 -19.69 -4.82
N ARG A 177 16.32 -20.16 -4.25
CA ARG A 177 16.28 -21.20 -3.20
C ARG A 177 16.43 -22.62 -3.75
N GLY A 178 16.45 -22.80 -5.06
CA GLY A 178 16.59 -24.10 -5.73
C GLY A 178 15.28 -24.86 -5.87
N TYR A 179 14.11 -24.21 -5.74
CA TYR A 179 12.82 -24.86 -6.00
C TYR A 179 12.68 -25.08 -7.50
N GLY A 180 12.63 -26.34 -7.91
CA GLY A 180 12.51 -26.73 -9.32
C GLY A 180 11.07 -27.01 -9.76
N ASN A 181 10.20 -27.41 -8.80
CA ASN A 181 8.81 -27.82 -9.07
C ASN A 181 7.84 -27.01 -8.20
N ALA A 182 6.94 -26.27 -8.81
CA ALA A 182 5.92 -25.51 -8.10
C ALA A 182 4.52 -26.10 -8.30
N TYR A 183 3.70 -26.09 -7.25
CA TYR A 183 2.25 -26.26 -7.33
C TYR A 183 1.58 -24.91 -7.19
N VAL A 184 0.73 -24.53 -8.13
CA VAL A 184 0.17 -23.18 -8.21
C VAL A 184 -1.35 -23.22 -7.97
N LEU A 185 -1.81 -22.44 -6.97
CA LEU A 185 -3.21 -22.33 -6.63
C LEU A 185 -3.75 -20.94 -7.02
N GLY A 186 -5.01 -20.89 -7.45
CA GLY A 186 -5.70 -19.65 -7.75
C GLY A 186 -7.20 -19.72 -7.51
N SER A 187 -7.88 -18.61 -7.73
CA SER A 187 -9.33 -18.51 -7.77
C SER A 187 -9.74 -17.59 -8.93
N ASN A 188 -10.86 -17.89 -9.57
CA ASN A 188 -11.37 -17.08 -10.69
C ASN A 188 -12.37 -15.99 -10.24
N GLU A 189 -12.49 -15.76 -8.92
CA GLU A 189 -13.56 -14.90 -8.39
C GLU A 189 -13.20 -13.42 -8.43
N ILE A 190 -11.90 -13.07 -8.28
CA ILE A 190 -11.40 -11.70 -8.41
C ILE A 190 -10.10 -11.65 -9.23
N PRO A 191 -9.75 -10.51 -9.86
CA PRO A 191 -8.53 -10.37 -10.68
C PRO A 191 -7.26 -10.78 -9.92
N TYR A 192 -7.07 -10.33 -8.69
CA TYR A 192 -5.93 -10.65 -7.84
C TYR A 192 -5.67 -12.15 -7.73
N THR A 193 -6.65 -12.95 -7.33
CA THR A 193 -6.49 -14.40 -7.15
C THR A 193 -6.48 -15.18 -8.46
N LYS A 194 -6.92 -14.55 -9.54
CA LYS A 194 -6.96 -15.15 -10.88
C LYS A 194 -5.64 -14.95 -11.63
N ASP A 195 -5.08 -13.73 -11.59
CA ASP A 195 -3.99 -13.34 -12.48
C ASP A 195 -2.61 -13.56 -11.82
N LEU A 196 -2.48 -13.40 -10.50
CA LEU A 196 -1.23 -13.69 -9.77
C LEU A 196 -0.67 -15.09 -10.01
N PRO A 197 -1.47 -16.19 -10.01
CA PRO A 197 -0.99 -17.51 -10.35
C PRO A 197 -0.42 -17.62 -11.77
N VAL A 198 -0.99 -16.87 -12.71
CA VAL A 198 -0.52 -16.84 -14.11
C VAL A 198 0.81 -16.11 -14.19
N PHE A 199 0.94 -14.96 -13.53
CA PHE A 199 2.19 -14.21 -13.47
C PHE A 199 3.30 -15.00 -12.76
N PHE A 200 2.97 -15.65 -11.64
CA PHE A 200 3.96 -16.47 -10.95
C PHE A 200 4.42 -17.65 -11.82
N ALA A 201 3.51 -18.36 -12.47
CA ALA A 201 3.86 -19.49 -13.34
C ALA A 201 4.77 -19.05 -14.48
N ASP A 202 4.45 -17.94 -15.15
CA ASP A 202 5.25 -17.38 -16.25
C ASP A 202 6.66 -17.00 -15.77
N ALA A 203 6.77 -16.27 -14.65
CA ALA A 203 8.07 -15.87 -14.09
C ALA A 203 8.88 -17.07 -13.61
N PHE A 204 8.23 -18.04 -12.95
CA PHE A 204 8.90 -19.24 -12.43
C PHE A 204 9.44 -20.13 -13.55
N GLU A 205 8.66 -20.32 -14.63
CA GLU A 205 9.09 -21.08 -15.80
C GLU A 205 10.17 -20.33 -16.60
N ASN A 206 10.08 -19.00 -16.69
CA ASN A 206 11.14 -18.18 -17.27
C ASN A 206 12.46 -18.32 -16.50
N GLY A 207 12.42 -18.44 -15.18
CA GLY A 207 13.56 -18.70 -14.31
C GLY A 207 14.08 -20.14 -14.36
N GLY A 208 13.46 -21.04 -15.16
CA GLY A 208 13.87 -22.44 -15.36
C GLY A 208 13.17 -23.44 -14.42
N GLY A 209 12.18 -23.01 -13.66
CA GLY A 209 11.32 -23.88 -12.87
C GLY A 209 10.27 -24.60 -13.72
N THR A 210 9.49 -25.46 -13.08
CA THR A 210 8.40 -26.22 -13.72
C THR A 210 7.16 -26.15 -12.85
N VAL A 211 6.01 -25.81 -13.41
CA VAL A 211 4.71 -25.91 -12.74
C VAL A 211 4.19 -27.34 -12.91
N VAL A 212 4.24 -28.13 -11.84
CA VAL A 212 3.88 -29.56 -11.84
C VAL A 212 2.41 -29.82 -11.57
N GLY A 213 1.66 -28.80 -11.14
CA GLY A 213 0.21 -28.88 -10.95
C GLY A 213 -0.40 -27.51 -10.70
N THR A 214 -1.66 -27.39 -11.11
CA THR A 214 -2.48 -26.19 -10.84
C THR A 214 -3.83 -26.61 -10.34
N ASP A 215 -4.43 -25.79 -9.47
CA ASP A 215 -5.81 -26.00 -9.02
C ASP A 215 -6.50 -24.69 -8.65
N GLN A 216 -7.81 -24.75 -8.51
CA GLN A 216 -8.64 -23.63 -8.13
C GLN A 216 -9.24 -23.87 -6.74
N TYR A 217 -9.30 -22.81 -5.94
CA TYR A 217 -10.05 -22.78 -4.70
C TYR A 217 -11.22 -21.79 -4.81
N LYS A 218 -12.14 -21.86 -3.87
CA LYS A 218 -13.23 -20.91 -3.74
C LYS A 218 -12.93 -19.99 -2.54
N LEU A 219 -13.05 -18.68 -2.73
CA LEU A 219 -12.93 -17.70 -1.65
C LEU A 219 -13.99 -17.92 -0.58
N GLY A 220 -13.60 -17.77 0.69
CA GLY A 220 -14.49 -17.96 1.83
C GLY A 220 -15.02 -19.38 2.01
N ALA A 221 -14.42 -20.39 1.39
CA ALA A 221 -14.91 -21.78 1.48
C ALA A 221 -14.81 -22.37 2.89
N GLY A 222 -13.86 -21.91 3.71
CA GLY A 222 -13.63 -22.42 5.07
C GLY A 222 -13.13 -23.88 5.14
N ASP A 223 -12.99 -24.58 4.01
CA ASP A 223 -12.41 -25.92 3.89
C ASP A 223 -11.70 -26.10 2.56
N TYR A 224 -10.39 -26.40 2.63
CA TYR A 224 -9.48 -26.59 1.50
C TYR A 224 -8.91 -28.01 1.43
N SER A 225 -9.47 -28.96 2.20
CA SER A 225 -8.99 -30.36 2.29
C SER A 225 -8.94 -31.08 0.95
N ALA A 226 -9.86 -30.76 0.03
CA ALA A 226 -9.85 -31.31 -1.33
C ALA A 226 -8.62 -30.85 -2.14
N VAL A 227 -8.25 -29.59 -2.06
CA VAL A 227 -7.05 -29.03 -2.70
C VAL A 227 -5.80 -29.63 -2.05
N VAL A 228 -5.73 -29.68 -0.73
CA VAL A 228 -4.64 -30.31 0.04
C VAL A 228 -4.44 -31.77 -0.37
N THR A 229 -5.52 -32.51 -0.56
CA THR A 229 -5.46 -33.91 -1.03
C THR A 229 -4.87 -34.02 -2.45
N LYS A 230 -5.18 -33.10 -3.35
CA LYS A 230 -4.59 -33.08 -4.70
C LYS A 230 -3.10 -32.80 -4.66
N ILE A 231 -2.67 -31.79 -3.89
CA ILE A 231 -1.26 -31.47 -3.67
C ILE A 231 -0.49 -32.70 -3.15
N ALA A 232 -1.08 -33.43 -2.20
CA ALA A 232 -0.47 -34.63 -1.62
C ALA A 232 -0.24 -35.79 -2.61
N ASN A 233 -0.98 -35.80 -3.73
CA ASN A 233 -0.96 -36.89 -4.72
C ASN A 233 -0.34 -36.50 -6.07
N VAL A 234 0.17 -35.27 -6.21
CA VAL A 234 0.83 -34.86 -7.46
C VAL A 234 2.22 -35.50 -7.58
N ASP A 235 2.59 -35.89 -8.80
CA ASP A 235 3.89 -36.49 -9.13
C ASP A 235 4.46 -35.74 -10.37
N PRO A 236 5.65 -35.15 -10.28
CA PRO A 236 6.56 -35.13 -9.11
C PRO A 236 6.00 -34.30 -7.94
N VAL A 237 6.45 -34.63 -6.72
CA VAL A 237 6.12 -33.85 -5.51
C VAL A 237 6.64 -32.41 -5.69
N PRO A 238 5.85 -31.38 -5.43
CA PRO A 238 6.30 -30.01 -5.55
C PRO A 238 7.29 -29.63 -4.46
N ASP A 239 8.32 -28.84 -4.82
CA ASP A 239 9.28 -28.26 -3.89
C ASP A 239 8.67 -27.06 -3.14
N VAL A 240 7.69 -26.41 -3.76
CA VAL A 240 7.05 -25.20 -3.27
C VAL A 240 5.57 -25.12 -3.70
N ILE A 241 4.74 -24.50 -2.89
CA ILE A 241 3.38 -24.12 -3.26
C ILE A 241 3.35 -22.60 -3.42
N PHE A 242 2.77 -22.11 -4.52
CA PHE A 242 2.38 -20.71 -4.66
C PHE A 242 0.88 -20.55 -4.52
N THR A 243 0.43 -19.57 -3.76
CA THR A 243 -0.98 -19.23 -3.64
C THR A 243 -1.17 -17.75 -3.27
N PRO A 244 -2.06 -17.03 -3.96
CA PRO A 244 -2.49 -15.69 -3.55
C PRO A 244 -3.63 -15.72 -2.53
N MET A 245 -3.77 -16.81 -1.76
CA MET A 245 -4.72 -16.82 -0.66
C MET A 245 -4.33 -15.75 0.36
N TYR A 246 -5.32 -14.99 0.78
CA TYR A 246 -5.18 -13.95 1.79
C TYR A 246 -6.00 -14.31 3.05
N ILE A 247 -5.81 -13.56 4.11
CA ILE A 247 -6.56 -13.72 5.37
C ILE A 247 -8.05 -13.42 5.12
N PRO A 248 -9.00 -14.27 5.60
CA PRO A 248 -8.80 -15.41 6.52
C PRO A 248 -8.57 -16.78 5.85
N ASP A 249 -8.68 -16.89 4.53
CA ASP A 249 -8.60 -18.18 3.81
C ASP A 249 -7.24 -18.85 3.95
N SER A 250 -6.15 -18.06 3.86
CA SER A 250 -4.78 -18.56 4.03
C SER A 250 -4.55 -19.22 5.38
N VAL A 251 -5.15 -18.67 6.45
CA VAL A 251 -5.11 -19.22 7.81
C VAL A 251 -5.66 -20.64 7.85
N VAL A 252 -6.81 -20.86 7.21
CA VAL A 252 -7.46 -22.18 7.16
C VAL A 252 -6.66 -23.15 6.29
N PHE A 253 -6.24 -22.70 5.10
CA PHE A 253 -5.47 -23.52 4.16
C PHE A 253 -4.13 -24.00 4.76
N LEU A 254 -3.34 -23.10 5.32
CA LEU A 254 -2.05 -23.43 5.92
C LEU A 254 -2.20 -24.44 7.06
N ARG A 255 -3.21 -24.27 7.92
CA ARG A 255 -3.51 -25.22 8.98
C ARG A 255 -3.82 -26.59 8.42
N GLN A 256 -4.70 -26.71 7.43
CA GLN A 256 -5.08 -27.99 6.82
C GLN A 256 -3.91 -28.63 6.06
N LEU A 257 -3.08 -27.84 5.38
CA LEU A 257 -1.90 -28.31 4.70
C LEU A 257 -0.93 -29.02 5.66
N ARG A 258 -0.62 -28.39 6.80
CA ARG A 258 0.27 -28.97 7.81
C ARG A 258 -0.37 -30.15 8.57
N GLN A 259 -1.68 -30.13 8.79
CA GLN A 259 -2.41 -31.29 9.37
C GLN A 259 -2.35 -32.53 8.46
N ALA A 260 -2.32 -32.35 7.16
CA ALA A 260 -2.13 -33.43 6.19
C ALA A 260 -0.67 -33.93 6.10
N GLY A 261 0.25 -33.34 6.86
CA GLY A 261 1.67 -33.73 6.87
C GLY A 261 2.49 -33.12 5.73
N LEU A 262 1.94 -32.19 4.97
CA LEU A 262 2.64 -31.51 3.89
C LEU A 262 3.49 -30.35 4.47
N THR A 263 4.79 -30.40 4.26
CA THR A 263 5.77 -29.48 4.89
C THR A 263 6.54 -28.61 3.89
N MET A 264 6.23 -28.72 2.58
CA MET A 264 6.87 -27.87 1.59
C MET A 264 6.64 -26.40 1.90
N PRO A 265 7.60 -25.50 1.56
CA PRO A 265 7.43 -24.06 1.65
C PRO A 265 6.19 -23.57 0.91
N VAL A 266 5.63 -22.47 1.41
CA VAL A 266 4.53 -21.76 0.74
C VAL A 266 5.02 -20.35 0.43
N LEU A 267 4.87 -19.95 -0.82
CA LEU A 267 5.03 -18.57 -1.28
C LEU A 267 3.64 -17.97 -1.46
N SER A 268 3.45 -16.79 -0.93
CA SER A 268 2.17 -16.08 -0.98
C SER A 268 2.39 -14.58 -1.23
N THR A 269 1.35 -13.79 -1.09
CA THR A 269 1.32 -12.39 -1.49
C THR A 269 0.89 -11.49 -0.33
N ASP A 270 0.86 -10.19 -0.54
CA ASP A 270 0.70 -9.12 0.44
C ASP A 270 -0.55 -9.21 1.34
N GLY A 271 -1.57 -9.95 0.92
CA GLY A 271 -2.74 -10.25 1.76
C GLY A 271 -2.47 -11.08 3.02
N ASN A 272 -1.19 -11.33 3.39
CA ASN A 272 -0.79 -12.11 4.56
C ASN A 272 0.03 -11.31 5.58
N GLY A 273 0.17 -10.02 5.42
CA GLY A 273 1.01 -9.18 6.27
C GLY A 273 0.37 -8.74 7.61
N ASP A 274 -0.69 -9.39 8.09
CA ASP A 274 -1.40 -9.03 9.31
C ASP A 274 -1.25 -10.08 10.42
N ALA A 275 -1.30 -9.62 11.68
CA ALA A 275 -1.18 -10.46 12.87
C ALA A 275 -2.24 -11.57 12.96
N ALA A 276 -3.39 -11.42 12.31
CA ALA A 276 -4.42 -12.47 12.21
C ALA A 276 -3.90 -13.75 11.54
N LEU A 277 -2.79 -13.68 10.79
CA LEU A 277 -2.10 -14.86 10.26
C LEU A 277 -1.67 -15.83 11.37
N LEU A 278 -1.36 -15.32 12.58
CA LEU A 278 -0.97 -16.13 13.74
C LEU A 278 -2.06 -17.10 14.18
N ASP A 279 -3.33 -16.85 13.84
CA ASP A 279 -4.45 -17.73 14.12
C ASP A 279 -4.34 -19.09 13.42
N ALA A 280 -3.53 -19.20 12.36
CA ALA A 280 -3.22 -20.50 11.75
C ALA A 280 -2.44 -21.43 12.70
N GLY A 281 -1.72 -20.83 13.66
CA GLY A 281 -0.79 -21.48 14.58
C GLY A 281 0.63 -21.55 14.03
N LEU A 282 1.61 -21.30 14.89
CA LEU A 282 3.02 -21.10 14.52
C LEU A 282 3.60 -22.18 13.60
N LYS A 283 3.23 -23.46 13.82
CA LYS A 283 3.69 -24.55 12.95
C LYS A 283 3.10 -24.52 11.54
N ALA A 284 1.97 -23.86 11.36
CA ALA A 284 1.31 -23.79 10.06
C ALA A 284 1.91 -22.69 9.18
N ILE A 285 2.36 -21.62 9.80
CA ILE A 285 2.93 -20.45 9.13
C ILE A 285 4.45 -20.45 9.06
N ASP A 286 5.13 -21.34 9.80
CA ASP A 286 6.59 -21.42 9.82
C ASP A 286 7.15 -21.59 8.41
N GLY A 287 8.04 -20.66 8.04
CA GLY A 287 8.64 -20.61 6.70
C GLY A 287 7.70 -20.12 5.58
N LEU A 288 6.49 -19.66 5.89
CA LEU A 288 5.66 -18.93 4.90
C LEU A 288 6.42 -17.68 4.47
N THR A 289 6.62 -17.52 3.16
CA THR A 289 7.23 -16.31 2.58
C THR A 289 6.22 -15.62 1.69
N PHE A 290 6.11 -14.32 1.79
CA PHE A 290 5.17 -13.55 0.98
C PHE A 290 5.78 -12.21 0.55
N SER A 291 5.29 -11.69 -0.58
CA SER A 291 5.60 -10.33 -1.02
C SER A 291 4.87 -9.31 -0.16
N ASN A 292 5.45 -8.14 0.02
CA ASN A 292 4.80 -7.04 0.72
C ASN A 292 5.23 -5.68 0.11
N SER A 293 4.45 -4.65 0.34
CA SER A 293 4.78 -3.28 -0.08
C SER A 293 5.87 -2.65 0.79
N VAL A 294 6.03 -3.13 2.01
CA VAL A 294 6.97 -2.60 3.02
C VAL A 294 7.72 -3.75 3.67
N CYS A 295 8.95 -3.53 4.07
CA CYS A 295 9.63 -4.40 5.04
C CYS A 295 9.02 -4.25 6.44
N THR A 296 9.43 -5.13 7.37
CA THR A 296 9.06 -5.00 8.79
C THR A 296 9.81 -3.81 9.43
N ALA A 297 9.28 -3.30 10.53
CA ALA A 297 9.90 -2.20 11.26
C ALA A 297 11.35 -2.53 11.67
N GLU A 298 11.61 -3.74 12.19
CA GLU A 298 12.96 -4.17 12.56
C GLU A 298 13.90 -4.32 11.35
N GLY A 299 13.34 -4.52 10.17
CA GLY A 299 14.09 -4.69 8.90
C GLY A 299 14.41 -3.40 8.18
N ASP A 300 13.69 -2.29 8.49
CA ASP A 300 13.79 -1.01 7.78
C ASP A 300 13.78 0.17 8.75
N PRO A 301 14.86 0.98 8.83
CA PRO A 301 14.92 2.12 9.75
C PRO A 301 13.87 3.21 9.49
N GLU A 302 13.39 3.39 8.25
CA GLU A 302 12.37 4.39 7.93
C GLU A 302 10.99 3.91 8.39
N VAL A 303 10.70 2.62 8.20
CA VAL A 303 9.50 1.98 8.74
C VAL A 303 9.51 2.00 10.27
N GLN A 304 10.66 1.70 10.90
CA GLN A 304 10.79 1.78 12.36
C GLN A 304 10.53 3.22 12.87
N ALA A 305 11.09 4.22 12.20
CA ALA A 305 10.87 5.62 12.60
C ALA A 305 9.38 6.01 12.49
N PHE A 306 8.67 5.56 11.46
CA PHE A 306 7.22 5.75 11.36
C PHE A 306 6.47 5.13 12.53
N TYR A 307 6.81 3.88 12.92
CA TYR A 307 6.18 3.21 14.06
C TYR A 307 6.46 3.93 15.37
N ASP A 308 7.71 4.39 15.59
CA ASP A 308 8.10 5.14 16.80
C ASP A 308 7.33 6.46 16.90
N ASP A 309 7.21 7.21 15.79
CA ASP A 309 6.50 8.49 15.73
C ASP A 309 4.98 8.29 15.89
N TYR A 310 4.42 7.28 15.23
CA TYR A 310 3.01 6.94 15.37
C TYR A 310 2.66 6.55 16.82
N ASN A 311 3.48 5.69 17.44
CA ASN A 311 3.31 5.27 18.83
C ASN A 311 3.43 6.46 19.81
N ALA A 312 4.38 7.35 19.57
CA ALA A 312 4.55 8.55 20.40
C ALA A 312 3.30 9.47 20.33
N ALA A 313 2.64 9.56 19.18
CA ALA A 313 1.44 10.37 19.00
C ALA A 313 0.17 9.69 19.52
N ASN A 314 0.01 8.38 19.29
CA ASN A 314 -1.25 7.65 19.51
C ASN A 314 -1.23 6.73 20.74
N GLY A 315 -0.06 6.46 21.33
CA GLY A 315 0.12 5.62 22.54
C GLY A 315 0.11 4.12 22.26
N SER A 316 0.13 3.69 21.01
CA SER A 316 0.25 2.31 20.55
C SER A 316 0.86 2.29 19.15
N ASP A 317 1.40 1.16 18.73
CA ASP A 317 1.77 0.94 17.34
C ASP A 317 0.54 0.96 16.44
N PRO A 318 0.70 1.26 15.13
CA PRO A 318 -0.39 1.14 14.16
C PRO A 318 -0.87 -0.32 14.10
N SER A 319 -2.13 -0.53 13.70
CA SER A 319 -2.75 -1.86 13.74
C SER A 319 -2.14 -2.85 12.73
N SER A 320 -1.58 -2.36 11.62
CA SER A 320 -0.79 -3.17 10.67
C SER A 320 0.14 -2.30 9.80
N TYR A 321 1.01 -2.97 9.00
CA TYR A 321 1.89 -2.30 8.02
C TYR A 321 1.14 -1.45 6.99
N VAL A 322 -0.14 -1.71 6.80
CA VAL A 322 -1.01 -0.97 5.86
C VAL A 322 -1.12 0.51 6.24
N ALA A 323 -0.91 0.84 7.53
CA ALA A 323 -0.84 2.23 7.97
C ALA A 323 0.29 3.01 7.27
N VAL A 324 1.43 2.36 6.98
CA VAL A 324 2.51 2.98 6.18
C VAL A 324 2.02 3.35 4.79
N ILE A 325 1.18 2.52 4.17
CA ILE A 325 0.67 2.78 2.82
C ILE A 325 -0.28 3.98 2.81
N GLY A 326 -1.20 4.06 3.78
CA GLY A 326 -2.08 5.23 3.93
C GLY A 326 -1.30 6.53 4.20
N TYR A 327 -0.28 6.45 5.04
CA TYR A 327 0.63 7.55 5.32
C TYR A 327 1.37 8.02 4.07
N ASP A 328 1.94 7.09 3.31
CA ASP A 328 2.67 7.38 2.07
C ASP A 328 1.77 8.00 1.00
N GLU A 329 0.55 7.49 0.86
CA GLU A 329 -0.41 7.99 -0.12
C GLU A 329 -0.77 9.45 0.14
N VAL A 330 -1.10 9.80 1.39
CA VAL A 330 -1.43 11.19 1.75
C VAL A 330 -0.23 12.12 1.54
N ASN A 331 0.98 11.71 1.92
CA ASN A 331 2.18 12.50 1.71
C ASN A 331 2.51 12.70 0.22
N LEU A 332 2.33 11.66 -0.60
CA LEU A 332 2.51 11.73 -2.04
C LEU A 332 1.51 12.69 -2.69
N VAL A 333 0.22 12.60 -2.30
CA VAL A 333 -0.83 13.49 -2.81
C VAL A 333 -0.60 14.94 -2.36
N ALA A 334 -0.20 15.16 -1.11
CA ALA A 334 0.18 16.48 -0.61
C ALA A 334 1.33 17.08 -1.43
N ALA A 335 2.38 16.28 -1.71
CA ALA A 335 3.49 16.70 -2.56
C ALA A 335 3.04 17.02 -4.01
N ALA A 336 2.10 16.25 -4.55
CA ALA A 336 1.54 16.51 -5.88
C ALA A 336 0.75 17.83 -5.92
N ILE A 337 -0.03 18.13 -4.87
CA ILE A 337 -0.78 19.40 -4.73
C ILE A 337 0.20 20.59 -4.62
N GLU A 338 1.26 20.46 -3.81
CA GLU A 338 2.30 21.48 -3.68
C GLU A 338 3.02 21.71 -5.02
N ALA A 339 3.39 20.65 -5.73
CA ALA A 339 4.04 20.75 -7.04
C ALA A 339 3.12 21.37 -8.11
N ALA A 340 1.82 21.13 -8.04
CA ALA A 340 0.82 21.76 -8.88
C ALA A 340 0.61 23.24 -8.55
N GLY A 341 0.92 23.67 -7.31
CA GLY A 341 0.56 24.99 -6.77
C GLY A 341 -0.97 25.22 -6.72
N SER A 342 -1.75 24.14 -6.72
CA SER A 342 -3.21 24.16 -6.83
C SER A 342 -3.82 22.88 -6.29
N ALA A 343 -4.95 22.98 -5.59
CA ALA A 343 -5.79 21.85 -5.21
C ALA A 343 -6.90 21.56 -6.26
N ASP A 344 -6.78 22.04 -7.48
CA ASP A 344 -7.70 21.70 -8.57
C ASP A 344 -7.47 20.25 -8.99
N PRO A 345 -8.52 19.39 -9.06
CA PRO A 345 -8.37 17.99 -9.42
C PRO A 345 -7.64 17.73 -10.73
N ALA A 346 -7.85 18.56 -11.77
CA ALA A 346 -7.16 18.40 -13.05
C ALA A 346 -5.66 18.67 -12.93
N ALA A 347 -5.25 19.63 -12.08
CA ALA A 347 -3.84 19.91 -11.81
C ALA A 347 -3.18 18.77 -10.99
N ILE A 348 -3.93 18.18 -10.05
CA ILE A 348 -3.47 17.00 -9.28
C ILE A 348 -3.24 15.81 -10.24
N ILE A 349 -4.18 15.52 -11.14
CA ILE A 349 -4.06 14.47 -12.17
C ILE A 349 -2.78 14.64 -12.99
N GLU A 350 -2.48 15.87 -13.43
CA GLU A 350 -1.25 16.14 -14.21
C GLU A 350 0.04 15.89 -13.41
N GLN A 351 0.03 16.11 -12.10
CA GLN A 351 1.19 15.85 -11.26
C GLN A 351 1.31 14.37 -10.90
N LEU A 352 0.20 13.69 -10.58
CA LEU A 352 0.21 12.25 -10.31
C LEU A 352 0.78 11.46 -11.49
N ALA A 353 0.48 11.87 -12.73
CA ALA A 353 1.05 11.25 -13.93
C ALA A 353 2.58 11.41 -14.06
N LYS A 354 3.19 12.29 -13.28
CA LYS A 354 4.63 12.60 -13.29
C LYS A 354 5.31 12.25 -11.95
N THR A 355 4.62 11.51 -11.11
CA THR A 355 5.11 11.15 -9.78
C THR A 355 6.46 10.43 -9.89
N ASP A 356 7.43 10.96 -9.16
CA ASP A 356 8.72 10.36 -8.83
C ASP A 356 8.98 10.74 -7.36
N TYR A 357 8.51 9.87 -6.46
CA TYR A 357 8.41 10.17 -5.03
C TYR A 357 9.04 9.07 -4.20
N THR A 358 9.90 9.43 -3.26
CA THR A 358 10.49 8.51 -2.30
C THR A 358 9.59 8.44 -1.07
N ALA A 359 8.85 7.35 -0.95
CA ALA A 359 7.99 7.02 0.17
C ALA A 359 8.70 6.12 1.17
N ILE A 360 8.18 5.97 2.39
CA ILE A 360 8.68 5.00 3.38
C ILE A 360 8.64 3.57 2.79
N SER A 361 7.58 3.25 2.07
CA SER A 361 7.41 1.97 1.39
C SER A 361 8.25 1.82 0.10
N GLY A 362 9.22 2.70 -0.14
CA GLY A 362 10.11 2.68 -1.29
C GLY A 362 9.74 3.68 -2.39
N GLN A 363 10.50 3.65 -3.48
CA GLN A 363 10.32 4.58 -4.60
C GLN A 363 9.00 4.34 -5.32
N VAL A 364 8.27 5.41 -5.61
CA VAL A 364 7.03 5.43 -6.40
C VAL A 364 7.30 6.22 -7.68
N GLU A 365 7.56 5.54 -8.78
CA GLU A 365 7.75 6.15 -10.10
C GLU A 365 6.54 5.82 -10.99
N MET A 366 5.76 6.82 -11.35
CA MET A 366 4.54 6.62 -12.14
C MET A 366 4.85 6.43 -13.62
N ASP A 367 4.37 5.34 -14.20
CA ASP A 367 4.29 5.20 -15.65
C ASP A 367 3.06 5.96 -16.19
N PRO A 368 3.26 7.08 -16.91
CA PRO A 368 2.15 7.90 -17.39
C PRO A 368 1.26 7.20 -18.44
N ALA A 369 1.77 6.15 -19.09
CA ALA A 369 1.00 5.42 -20.09
C ALA A 369 0.01 4.44 -19.46
N THR A 370 0.38 3.86 -18.33
CA THR A 370 -0.42 2.86 -17.63
C THR A 370 -1.06 3.39 -16.34
N ARG A 371 -0.61 4.53 -15.83
CA ARG A 371 -0.99 5.13 -14.55
C ARG A 371 -0.79 4.20 -13.35
N ARG A 372 0.21 3.32 -13.46
CA ARG A 372 0.65 2.42 -12.41
C ARG A 372 2.05 2.80 -11.94
N ALA A 373 2.25 2.76 -10.65
CA ALA A 373 3.58 2.97 -10.11
C ALA A 373 4.49 1.78 -10.46
N ASN A 374 5.66 2.08 -10.96
CA ASN A 374 6.78 1.17 -11.01
C ASN A 374 7.36 1.10 -9.58
N LYS A 375 6.77 0.24 -8.75
CA LYS A 375 7.06 0.13 -7.32
C LYS A 375 7.58 -1.27 -7.00
N PRO A 376 8.75 -1.37 -6.34
CA PRO A 376 9.32 -2.66 -5.97
C PRO A 376 8.49 -3.37 -4.88
N ALA A 377 8.70 -4.68 -4.72
CA ALA A 377 8.14 -5.48 -3.65
C ALA A 377 9.23 -5.97 -2.69
N ALA A 378 8.94 -5.97 -1.40
CA ALA A 378 9.75 -6.61 -0.37
C ALA A 378 9.38 -8.10 -0.25
N LEU A 379 10.27 -8.89 0.36
CA LEU A 379 9.97 -10.25 0.79
C LEU A 379 10.00 -10.34 2.31
N VAL A 380 8.92 -10.85 2.85
CA VAL A 380 8.75 -11.09 4.28
C VAL A 380 8.54 -12.58 4.53
N GLN A 381 9.14 -13.12 5.59
CA GLN A 381 9.00 -14.51 6.01
C GLN A 381 8.53 -14.58 7.46
N MET A 382 7.70 -15.57 7.75
CA MET A 382 7.35 -15.92 9.12
C MET A 382 8.48 -16.75 9.76
N ASP A 383 9.05 -16.24 10.85
CA ASP A 383 9.95 -16.97 11.75
C ASP A 383 9.29 -17.08 13.13
N GLY A 384 8.65 -18.21 13.38
CA GLY A 384 7.79 -18.35 14.55
C GLY A 384 6.59 -17.39 14.49
N ALA A 385 6.52 -16.43 15.41
CA ALA A 385 5.48 -15.40 15.46
C ALA A 385 5.91 -14.06 14.84
N GLU A 386 7.15 -13.97 14.35
CA GLU A 386 7.75 -12.73 13.87
C GLU A 386 7.68 -12.64 12.34
N PHE A 387 7.37 -11.45 11.86
CA PHE A 387 7.50 -11.09 10.46
C PHE A 387 8.92 -10.61 10.21
N THR A 388 9.71 -11.36 9.47
CA THR A 388 11.11 -11.04 9.19
C THR A 388 11.29 -10.58 7.76
N CYS A 389 11.83 -9.40 7.55
CA CYS A 389 12.19 -8.94 6.21
C CYS A 389 13.40 -9.72 5.69
N LEU A 390 13.22 -10.46 4.61
CA LEU A 390 14.29 -11.19 3.95
C LEU A 390 15.04 -10.35 2.94
N GLU A 391 14.31 -9.56 2.19
CA GLU A 391 14.83 -8.69 1.15
C GLU A 391 14.06 -7.37 1.17
N GLN A 392 14.81 -6.27 1.11
CA GLN A 392 14.26 -4.92 0.92
C GLN A 392 13.50 -4.85 -0.42
N PRO A 393 12.58 -3.88 -0.58
CA PRO A 393 11.87 -3.73 -1.84
C PRO A 393 12.82 -3.70 -3.04
N ASN A 394 12.64 -4.62 -3.98
CA ASN A 394 13.50 -4.84 -5.12
C ASN A 394 12.67 -5.09 -6.39
N PHE A 395 13.25 -4.77 -7.56
CA PHE A 395 12.68 -5.11 -8.85
C PHE A 395 13.26 -6.44 -9.36
N PRO A 396 12.41 -7.34 -9.84
CA PRO A 396 12.84 -8.58 -10.44
C PRO A 396 13.50 -8.35 -11.80
N GLU A 397 14.38 -9.29 -12.22
CA GLU A 397 15.02 -9.24 -13.54
C GLU A 397 14.02 -9.46 -14.68
N TYR A 398 13.00 -10.27 -14.45
CA TYR A 398 11.92 -10.54 -15.39
C TYR A 398 10.56 -10.25 -14.77
N VAL A 399 9.77 -9.40 -15.40
CA VAL A 399 8.40 -9.10 -15.01
C VAL A 399 7.45 -9.59 -16.11
N PRO A 400 6.51 -10.49 -15.78
CA PRO A 400 5.50 -10.95 -16.74
C PRO A 400 4.71 -9.78 -17.35
N ALA A 401 4.36 -9.91 -18.62
CA ALA A 401 3.51 -8.93 -19.29
C ALA A 401 2.07 -9.01 -18.75
N ILE A 402 1.39 -7.88 -18.73
CA ILE A 402 -0.01 -7.73 -18.31
C ILE A 402 -0.92 -7.91 -19.52
#